data_200c7c2f6604ce944493283ad09f7346
#
_entry.id   200c7c2f6604ce944493283ad09f7346
#
_cell.length_a   1.000
_cell.length_b   1.000
_cell.length_c   1.000
_cell.angle_alpha   90.00
_cell.angle_beta   90.00
_cell.angle_gamma   90.00
#
_symmetry.space_group_name_H-M   'P 1'
#
loop_
_entity.id
_entity.type
_entity.pdbx_description
1 polymer ?
#
loop_
_entity_poly.entity_id
_entity_poly.type
_entity_poly.pdbx_seq_one_letter_code
_entity_poly.pdbx_strand_id
1 'polypeptide(L)'
;MKIDKRFLATLNRCYSCNSIEVDGQTRILLATEGEGACLAWSGPDYTQSHTVWDGPGGTMSIVPIPGTNGEFLAVQKFFRMFDWEEAKVAHVRPLANGNYEVTDILQLPYIHRFDLLTVGDRHYFIGCTLATTKTTKEDW
;
A
#
# COMPACT_ATOMS: atom_id res chain seq x y z
N MET A 1 -8.97 26.53 -11.65
CA MET A 1 -9.13 25.14 -11.17
C MET A 1 -10.15 25.16 -10.04
N LYS A 2 -11.23 24.37 -10.14
CA LYS A 2 -12.21 24.19 -9.06
C LYS A 2 -11.84 22.91 -8.29
N ILE A 3 -11.80 23.00 -6.96
CA ILE A 3 -11.50 21.85 -6.08
C ILE A 3 -12.76 21.57 -5.28
N ASP A 4 -13.30 20.38 -5.46
CA ASP A 4 -14.42 19.89 -4.68
C ASP A 4 -13.89 18.91 -3.64
N LYS A 5 -14.32 19.06 -2.38
CA LYS A 5 -13.93 18.18 -1.27
C LYS A 5 -15.06 17.21 -0.97
N ARG A 6 -14.71 15.94 -0.80
CA ARG A 6 -15.61 14.90 -0.37
C ARG A 6 -15.00 14.13 0.80
N PHE A 7 -15.77 13.93 1.85
CA PHE A 7 -15.40 13.07 2.96
C PHE A 7 -15.77 11.63 2.61
N LEU A 8 -14.80 10.71 2.67
CA LEU A 8 -15.00 9.28 2.43
C LEU A 8 -15.12 8.50 3.74
N ALA A 9 -14.13 8.61 4.60
CA ALA A 9 -14.07 7.88 5.86
C ALA A 9 -13.07 8.50 6.83
N THR A 10 -13.12 8.05 8.08
CA THR A 10 -12.06 8.29 9.07
C THR A 10 -11.25 7.01 9.22
N LEU A 11 -9.95 7.08 8.97
CA LEU A 11 -8.99 6.02 9.24
C LEU A 11 -7.99 6.49 10.28
N ASN A 12 -7.69 5.63 11.25
CA ASN A 12 -6.68 5.93 12.25
C ASN A 12 -5.30 5.97 11.56
N ARG A 13 -4.64 7.14 11.59
CA ARG A 13 -3.33 7.33 10.97
C ARG A 13 -3.29 6.91 9.49
N CYS A 14 -4.26 7.37 8.70
CA CYS A 14 -4.21 7.20 7.25
C CYS A 14 -2.93 7.85 6.71
N TYR A 15 -2.08 7.06 6.09
CA TYR A 15 -0.76 7.51 5.63
C TYR A 15 -0.55 7.28 4.14
N SER A 16 -0.82 6.10 3.65
CA SER A 16 -0.66 5.76 2.24
C SER A 16 -1.96 5.88 1.48
N CYS A 17 -1.92 6.54 0.34
CA CYS A 17 -3.03 6.55 -0.60
C CYS A 17 -2.51 6.38 -2.03
N ASN A 18 -3.28 5.70 -2.85
CA ASN A 18 -3.05 5.59 -4.29
C ASN A 18 -4.36 5.22 -4.99
N SER A 19 -4.33 5.11 -6.30
CA SER A 19 -5.45 4.61 -7.10
C SER A 19 -5.01 3.47 -8.00
N ILE A 20 -5.93 2.54 -8.27
CA ILE A 20 -5.76 1.43 -9.21
C ILE A 20 -6.95 1.38 -10.15
N GLU A 21 -6.73 0.83 -11.35
CA GLU A 21 -7.80 0.54 -12.29
C GLU A 21 -8.10 -0.96 -12.28
N VAL A 22 -9.33 -1.34 -11.97
CA VAL A 22 -9.80 -2.72 -12.00
C VAL A 22 -11.03 -2.81 -12.89
N ASP A 23 -10.94 -3.57 -13.97
CA ASP A 23 -12.01 -3.71 -14.98
C ASP A 23 -12.52 -2.35 -15.52
N GLY A 24 -11.58 -1.41 -15.72
CA GLY A 24 -11.87 -0.06 -16.21
C GLY A 24 -12.55 0.86 -15.18
N GLN A 25 -12.55 0.47 -13.90
CA GLN A 25 -13.07 1.28 -12.81
C GLN A 25 -11.94 1.71 -11.86
N THR A 26 -11.84 3.01 -11.63
CA THR A 26 -10.89 3.54 -10.65
C THR A 26 -11.31 3.15 -9.23
N ARG A 27 -10.37 2.65 -8.46
CA ARG A 27 -10.50 2.43 -7.01
C ARG A 27 -9.47 3.27 -6.27
N ILE A 28 -9.89 3.98 -5.22
CA ILE A 28 -9.00 4.72 -4.32
C ILE A 28 -8.60 3.79 -3.19
N LEU A 29 -7.31 3.61 -2.99
CA LEU A 29 -6.74 2.83 -1.90
C LEU A 29 -6.30 3.75 -0.78
N LEU A 30 -6.65 3.42 0.46
CA LEU A 30 -6.19 4.11 1.67
C LEU A 30 -5.74 3.08 2.70
N ALA A 31 -4.56 3.28 3.26
CA ALA A 31 -4.00 2.38 4.27
C ALA A 31 -3.39 3.12 5.45
N THR A 32 -3.33 2.43 6.58
CA THR A 32 -2.89 2.99 7.86
C THR A 32 -1.39 2.84 8.09
N GLU A 33 -0.77 3.84 8.72
CA GLU A 33 0.59 3.76 9.26
C GLU A 33 0.66 2.87 10.50
N GLY A 34 -0.38 2.89 11.33
CA GLY A 34 -0.49 2.04 12.51
C GLY A 34 -1.06 0.67 12.19
N GLU A 35 -1.41 -0.08 13.22
CA GLU A 35 -2.18 -1.32 13.05
C GLU A 35 -3.52 -1.03 12.36
N GLY A 36 -3.90 -1.88 11.42
CA GLY A 36 -5.20 -1.78 10.77
C GLY A 36 -5.20 -2.08 9.28
N ALA A 37 -6.31 -1.76 8.68
CA ALA A 37 -6.70 -2.18 7.35
C ALA A 37 -6.13 -1.31 6.23
N CYS A 38 -6.13 -1.88 5.03
CA CYS A 38 -6.21 -1.17 3.77
C CYS A 38 -7.62 -1.29 3.20
N LEU A 39 -8.19 -0.18 2.80
CA LEU A 39 -9.51 -0.10 2.22
C LEU A 39 -9.44 0.43 0.79
N ALA A 40 -10.35 -0.06 -0.06
CA ALA A 40 -10.56 0.42 -1.41
C ALA A 40 -11.96 1.03 -1.53
N TRP A 41 -12.06 2.20 -2.16
CA TRP A 41 -13.33 2.83 -2.51
C TRP A 41 -13.53 2.81 -4.00
N SER A 42 -14.74 2.47 -4.43
CA SER A 42 -15.13 2.36 -5.82
C SER A 42 -16.58 2.82 -6.06
N GLY A 43 -17.05 2.62 -7.28
CA GLY A 43 -18.41 2.94 -7.70
C GLY A 43 -18.64 4.43 -7.94
N PRO A 44 -19.87 4.81 -8.29
CA PRO A 44 -20.22 6.19 -8.48
C PRO A 44 -19.89 7.02 -7.24
N ASP A 45 -19.09 8.06 -7.45
CA ASP A 45 -18.68 8.96 -6.35
C ASP A 45 -17.94 8.27 -5.21
N TYR A 46 -17.29 7.12 -5.42
CA TYR A 46 -16.53 6.36 -4.42
C TYR A 46 -17.34 6.05 -3.15
N THR A 47 -18.59 5.64 -3.31
CA THR A 47 -19.49 5.34 -2.18
C THR A 47 -19.41 3.89 -1.69
N GLN A 48 -18.79 3.01 -2.47
CA GLN A 48 -18.64 1.60 -2.13
C GLN A 48 -17.25 1.35 -1.56
N SER A 49 -17.16 0.81 -0.36
CA SER A 49 -15.89 0.45 0.27
C SER A 49 -15.73 -1.07 0.36
N HIS A 50 -14.51 -1.52 0.15
CA HIS A 50 -14.10 -2.92 0.24
C HIS A 50 -12.84 -3.01 1.09
N THR A 51 -12.75 -4.04 1.93
CA THR A 51 -11.51 -4.33 2.64
C THR A 51 -10.55 -5.04 1.69
N VAL A 52 -9.35 -4.49 1.55
CA VAL A 52 -8.26 -5.14 0.81
C VAL A 52 -7.54 -6.14 1.71
N TRP A 53 -7.22 -5.71 2.93
CA TRP A 53 -6.81 -6.57 4.06
C TRP A 53 -7.18 -5.91 5.39
N ASP A 54 -7.41 -6.70 6.41
CA ASP A 54 -7.73 -6.20 7.76
C ASP A 54 -6.49 -5.80 8.56
N GLY A 55 -5.39 -6.42 8.27
CA GLY A 55 -4.05 -6.22 8.82
C GLY A 55 -3.03 -7.14 8.14
N PRO A 56 -1.74 -6.92 8.38
CA PRO A 56 -1.17 -5.87 9.23
C PRO A 56 -1.25 -4.49 8.57
N GLY A 57 -1.17 -3.43 9.40
CA GLY A 57 -0.93 -2.07 8.93
C GLY A 57 0.55 -1.79 8.70
N GLY A 58 1.02 -0.63 9.12
CA GLY A 58 2.40 -0.21 8.87
C GLY A 58 2.66 0.03 7.38
N THR A 59 1.65 0.53 6.66
CA THR A 59 1.69 0.71 5.21
C THR A 59 2.23 2.09 4.86
N MET A 60 3.48 2.12 4.39
CA MET A 60 4.18 3.36 4.04
C MET A 60 4.13 3.70 2.55
N SER A 61 3.93 2.70 1.70
CA SER A 61 3.84 2.87 0.25
C SER A 61 2.84 1.89 -0.33
N ILE A 62 2.10 2.36 -1.33
CA ILE A 62 1.27 1.56 -2.23
C ILE A 62 1.66 2.00 -3.64
N VAL A 63 2.13 1.07 -4.46
CA VAL A 63 2.58 1.36 -5.83
C VAL A 63 1.91 0.40 -6.80
N PRO A 64 1.05 0.90 -7.71
CA PRO A 64 0.42 0.09 -8.74
C PRO A 64 1.46 -0.53 -9.67
N ILE A 65 1.22 -1.76 -10.13
CA ILE A 65 2.06 -2.43 -11.12
C ILE A 65 1.54 -2.05 -12.51
N PRO A 66 2.34 -1.36 -13.33
CA PRO A 66 1.91 -0.92 -14.65
C PRO A 66 1.53 -2.09 -15.56
N GLY A 67 0.48 -1.91 -16.37
CA GLY A 67 0.03 -2.91 -17.34
C GLY A 67 -0.78 -4.07 -16.76
N THR A 68 -1.09 -4.04 -15.47
CA THR A 68 -1.93 -5.05 -14.80
C THR A 68 -3.37 -4.56 -14.60
N ASN A 69 -4.28 -5.48 -14.28
CA ASN A 69 -5.65 -5.14 -13.92
C ASN A 69 -5.77 -4.83 -12.42
N GLY A 70 -5.09 -3.75 -11.99
CA GLY A 70 -5.16 -3.24 -10.63
C GLY A 70 -4.30 -3.97 -9.61
N GLU A 71 -3.29 -4.74 -10.05
CA GLU A 71 -2.31 -5.30 -9.12
C GLU A 71 -1.38 -4.20 -8.59
N PHE A 72 -0.93 -4.35 -7.36
CA PHE A 72 -0.03 -3.39 -6.74
C PHE A 72 0.88 -4.02 -5.70
N LEU A 73 1.94 -3.31 -5.35
CA LEU A 73 2.81 -3.63 -4.23
C LEU A 73 2.54 -2.69 -3.07
N ALA A 74 2.70 -3.19 -1.85
CA ALA A 74 2.55 -2.39 -0.64
C ALA A 74 3.60 -2.75 0.42
N VAL A 75 4.12 -1.75 1.12
CA VAL A 75 4.86 -1.98 2.37
C VAL A 75 3.87 -2.34 3.46
N GLN A 76 4.17 -3.37 4.22
CA GLN A 76 3.44 -3.76 5.42
C GLN A 76 4.39 -3.94 6.60
N LYS A 77 3.86 -3.88 7.82
CA LYS A 77 4.61 -4.06 9.08
C LYS A 77 5.74 -3.06 9.30
N PHE A 78 5.70 -1.91 8.67
CA PHE A 78 6.58 -0.82 9.03
C PHE A 78 5.96 -0.03 10.18
N PHE A 79 6.11 -0.53 11.41
CA PHE A 79 5.56 0.14 12.58
C PHE A 79 6.55 1.11 13.16
N ARG A 80 6.05 2.29 13.50
CA ARG A 80 6.82 3.34 14.15
C ARG A 80 7.39 2.84 15.47
N MET A 81 8.66 3.08 15.67
CA MET A 81 9.37 3.09 16.94
C MET A 81 10.08 1.82 17.37
N PHE A 82 9.80 0.60 16.92
CA PHE A 82 10.62 -0.57 17.32
C PHE A 82 10.53 -1.77 16.38
N ASP A 83 9.44 -1.94 15.63
CA ASP A 83 9.14 -3.19 14.91
C ASP A 83 9.30 -3.04 13.38
N TRP A 84 10.38 -2.38 12.94
CA TRP A 84 10.64 -2.20 11.51
C TRP A 84 11.38 -3.38 10.89
N GLU A 85 11.91 -4.27 11.73
CA GLU A 85 12.64 -5.46 11.28
C GLU A 85 11.73 -6.45 10.54
N GLU A 86 10.45 -6.45 10.88
CA GLU A 86 9.46 -7.29 10.22
C GLU A 86 8.87 -6.65 8.95
N ALA A 87 9.32 -5.45 8.58
CA ALA A 87 8.82 -4.78 7.40
C ALA A 87 9.03 -5.62 6.14
N LYS A 88 8.03 -5.63 5.29
CA LYS A 88 7.97 -6.47 4.10
C LYS A 88 7.25 -5.77 2.96
N VAL A 89 7.42 -6.31 1.77
CA VAL A 89 6.63 -5.94 0.60
C VAL A 89 5.66 -7.07 0.27
N ALA A 90 4.40 -6.72 0.19
CA ALA A 90 3.33 -7.61 -0.25
C ALA A 90 2.91 -7.27 -1.68
N HIS A 91 2.63 -8.29 -2.48
CA HIS A 91 1.94 -8.22 -3.76
C HIS A 91 0.44 -8.40 -3.52
N VAL A 92 -0.35 -7.54 -4.09
CA VAL A 92 -1.81 -7.55 -3.93
C VAL A 92 -2.47 -7.63 -5.29
N ARG A 93 -3.36 -8.60 -5.45
CA ARG A 93 -4.09 -8.86 -6.69
C ARG A 93 -5.60 -8.83 -6.45
N PRO A 94 -6.35 -7.99 -7.20
CA PRO A 94 -7.81 -8.08 -7.21
C PRO A 94 -8.28 -9.42 -7.77
N LEU A 95 -9.33 -10.00 -7.16
CA LEU A 95 -9.95 -11.24 -7.60
C LEU A 95 -11.31 -10.96 -8.24
N ALA A 96 -11.77 -11.85 -9.11
CA ALA A 96 -13.05 -11.74 -9.81
C ALA A 96 -14.27 -11.66 -8.87
N ASN A 97 -14.16 -12.19 -7.66
CA ASN A 97 -15.22 -12.14 -6.64
C ASN A 97 -15.26 -10.82 -5.84
N GLY A 98 -14.42 -9.83 -6.21
CA GLY A 98 -14.31 -8.55 -5.53
C GLY A 98 -13.37 -8.51 -4.32
N ASN A 99 -12.83 -9.64 -3.90
CA ASN A 99 -11.81 -9.74 -2.86
C ASN A 99 -10.41 -9.45 -3.40
N TYR A 100 -9.41 -9.51 -2.53
CA TYR A 100 -8.01 -9.35 -2.87
C TYR A 100 -7.20 -10.53 -2.35
N GLU A 101 -6.23 -10.96 -3.14
CA GLU A 101 -5.19 -11.88 -2.70
C GLU A 101 -3.97 -11.07 -2.29
N VAL A 102 -3.44 -11.34 -1.11
CA VAL A 102 -2.26 -10.65 -0.56
C VAL A 102 -1.17 -11.67 -0.32
N THR A 103 -0.04 -11.51 -0.98
CA THR A 103 1.09 -12.45 -0.92
C THR A 103 2.38 -11.71 -0.55
N ASP A 104 3.08 -12.18 0.47
CA ASP A 104 4.39 -11.65 0.83
C ASP A 104 5.42 -12.05 -0.24
N ILE A 105 6.10 -11.06 -0.82
CA ILE A 105 7.08 -11.32 -1.90
C ILE A 105 8.51 -10.96 -1.52
N LEU A 106 8.71 -10.09 -0.55
CA LEU A 106 10.02 -9.65 -0.12
C LEU A 106 10.01 -9.28 1.36
N GLN A 107 10.82 -9.98 2.16
CA GLN A 107 11.15 -9.53 3.51
C GLN A 107 12.31 -8.54 3.38
N LEU A 108 12.08 -7.28 3.70
CA LEU A 108 13.10 -6.24 3.65
C LEU A 108 12.99 -5.35 4.89
N PRO A 109 13.77 -5.65 5.94
CA PRO A 109 13.78 -4.86 7.15
C PRO A 109 13.97 -3.37 6.87
N TYR A 110 13.28 -2.54 7.61
CA TYR A 110 13.35 -1.07 7.54
C TYR A 110 12.91 -0.46 6.21
N ILE A 111 12.30 -1.22 5.28
CA ILE A 111 11.77 -0.66 4.04
C ILE A 111 10.70 0.39 4.36
N HIS A 112 10.93 1.62 3.92
CA HIS A 112 10.01 2.73 4.17
C HIS A 112 9.26 3.14 2.90
N ARG A 113 10.00 3.34 1.83
CA ARG A 113 9.46 3.76 0.53
C ARG A 113 10.03 2.93 -0.59
N PHE A 114 9.25 2.76 -1.62
CA PHE A 114 9.71 2.19 -2.88
C PHE A 114 8.89 2.76 -4.04
N ASP A 115 9.39 2.53 -5.23
CA ASP A 115 8.70 2.78 -6.48
C ASP A 115 9.04 1.70 -7.50
N LEU A 116 8.33 1.65 -8.61
CA LEU A 116 8.58 0.76 -9.73
C LEU A 116 9.03 1.57 -10.95
N LEU A 117 10.25 1.29 -11.42
CA LEU A 117 10.73 1.80 -12.70
C LEU A 117 10.42 0.79 -13.79
N THR A 118 9.69 1.19 -14.83
CA THR A 118 9.40 0.35 -15.99
C THR A 118 10.33 0.70 -17.15
N VAL A 119 11.05 -0.31 -17.65
CA VAL A 119 11.91 -0.19 -18.81
C VAL A 119 11.58 -1.32 -19.80
N GLY A 120 10.92 -0.96 -20.89
CA GLY A 120 10.34 -1.94 -21.80
C GLY A 120 9.25 -2.76 -21.14
N ASP A 121 9.43 -4.08 -21.12
CA ASP A 121 8.53 -5.07 -20.50
C ASP A 121 8.93 -5.48 -19.08
N ARG A 122 9.94 -4.81 -18.50
CA ARG A 122 10.48 -5.14 -17.18
C ARG A 122 10.15 -4.06 -16.15
N HIS A 123 9.83 -4.52 -14.95
CA HIS A 123 9.66 -3.65 -13.78
C HIS A 123 10.83 -3.86 -12.82
N TYR A 124 11.44 -2.76 -12.41
CA TYR A 124 12.52 -2.73 -11.42
C TYR A 124 11.99 -2.12 -10.13
N PHE A 125 12.12 -2.84 -9.04
CA PHE A 125 11.84 -2.34 -7.71
C PHE A 125 12.99 -1.45 -7.23
N ILE A 126 12.68 -0.23 -6.84
CA ILE A 126 13.65 0.71 -6.27
C ILE A 126 13.13 1.07 -4.88
N GLY A 127 13.79 0.56 -3.84
CA GLY A 127 13.39 0.77 -2.45
C GLY A 127 14.43 1.54 -1.66
N CYS A 128 13.98 2.24 -0.62
CA CYS A 128 14.84 2.83 0.39
C CYS A 128 14.45 2.32 1.78
N THR A 129 15.46 1.96 2.55
CA THR A 129 15.33 1.59 3.96
C THR A 129 15.78 2.76 4.83
N LEU A 130 15.17 2.92 6.01
CA LEU A 130 15.61 3.95 6.96
C LEU A 130 16.87 3.55 7.71
N ALA A 131 17.14 2.26 7.84
CA ALA A 131 18.34 1.73 8.48
C ALA A 131 18.71 0.40 7.85
N THR A 132 19.92 -0.07 8.10
CA THR A 132 20.35 -1.45 7.79
C THR A 132 20.33 -2.35 9.02
N THR A 133 20.68 -1.78 10.16
CA THR A 133 20.61 -2.39 11.48
C THR A 133 20.22 -1.31 12.47
N LYS A 134 19.49 -1.69 13.50
CA LYS A 134 19.10 -0.78 14.57
C LYS A 134 19.12 -1.52 15.89
N THR A 135 19.97 -1.07 16.82
CA THR A 135 20.11 -1.66 18.15
C THR A 135 19.38 -0.85 19.22
N THR A 136 19.27 0.45 19.00
CA THR A 136 18.57 1.35 19.91
C THR A 136 17.64 2.29 19.16
N LYS A 137 16.78 2.97 19.90
CA LYS A 137 15.85 3.95 19.36
C LYS A 137 16.54 5.13 18.68
N GLU A 138 17.73 5.45 19.13
CA GLU A 138 18.54 6.59 18.68
C GLU A 138 19.38 6.27 17.44
N ASP A 139 19.47 4.99 17.05
CA ASP A 139 20.21 4.57 15.85
C ASP A 139 19.42 4.98 14.59
N TRP A 140 20.07 5.78 13.75
CA TRP A 140 19.53 6.26 12.47
C TRP A 140 20.50 6.01 11.33
#